data_b0a5b6219cbea8e6094d3a63488c2070
#
_entry.id   b0a5b6219cbea8e6094d3a63488c2070
#
_cell.length_a   1.000
_cell.length_b   1.000
_cell.length_c   1.000
_cell.angle_alpha   90.00
_cell.angle_beta   90.00
_cell.angle_gamma   90.00
#
_symmetry.space_group_name_H-M   'P 1'
#
loop_
_entity.id
_entity.type
_entity.pdbx_description
1 polymer ?
#
loop_
_entity_poly.entity_id
_entity_poly.type
_entity_poly.pdbx_seq_one_letter_code
_entity_poly.pdbx_strand_id
1 'polypeptide(L)'
;VKNTAEPAPPASLLAAAGRLDFRAMLLVYLVLDGGRYSPYDAHYLPDPGTPVTRVSEPTNYRDGDDPRDRTVLCAELPCEPGGELWRAADGELAGLVRATLRDRGLPEPTVRAVAVRRLPAVYPVYRVGYAAAFDALDAWAAAQPALLSFGRLGLFVHDNTHHALAMAWAAADALAPDGGFDHDAWAAARARFAGHVVED
;
A
#
# COMPACT_ATOMS: atom_id res chain seq x y z
N VAL A 1 17.06 2.52 -0.68
CA VAL A 1 18.19 2.27 -1.61
C VAL A 1 19.31 3.29 -1.40
N LYS A 2 19.02 4.61 -1.32
CA LYS A 2 20.06 5.66 -1.20
C LYS A 2 21.02 5.47 -0.01
N ASN A 3 20.56 4.88 1.07
CA ASN A 3 21.32 4.75 2.32
C ASN A 3 21.79 3.33 2.63
N THR A 4 21.49 2.34 1.77
CA THR A 4 21.73 0.93 2.04
C THR A 4 22.48 0.19 0.94
N ALA A 5 22.67 0.81 -0.22
CA ALA A 5 23.34 0.17 -1.35
C ALA A 5 24.83 0.50 -1.37
N GLU A 6 25.68 -0.52 -1.49
CA GLU A 6 27.10 -0.40 -1.77
C GLU A 6 27.43 -1.23 -3.03
N PRO A 7 27.96 -0.60 -4.09
CA PRO A 7 28.33 0.82 -4.19
C PRO A 7 27.11 1.75 -4.22
N ALA A 8 27.33 3.03 -3.83
CA ALA A 8 26.27 4.03 -3.89
C ALA A 8 25.76 4.21 -5.33
N PRO A 9 24.43 4.38 -5.55
CA PRO A 9 23.90 4.58 -6.88
C PRO A 9 24.41 5.90 -7.51
N PRO A 10 24.71 5.94 -8.81
CA PRO A 10 25.18 7.14 -9.50
C PRO A 10 24.12 8.25 -9.47
N ALA A 11 24.56 9.51 -9.60
CA ALA A 11 23.68 10.68 -9.54
C ALA A 11 22.56 10.66 -10.60
N SER A 12 22.83 10.14 -11.79
CA SER A 12 21.83 9.97 -12.85
C SER A 12 20.70 9.02 -12.43
N LEU A 13 21.01 7.97 -11.68
CA LEU A 13 20.03 7.02 -11.17
C LEU A 13 19.20 7.63 -10.04
N LEU A 14 19.80 8.44 -9.17
CA LEU A 14 19.06 9.20 -8.17
C LEU A 14 18.10 10.21 -8.81
N ALA A 15 18.50 10.84 -9.93
CA ALA A 15 17.62 11.69 -10.71
C ALA A 15 16.47 10.90 -11.38
N ALA A 16 16.73 9.68 -11.85
CA ALA A 16 15.68 8.78 -12.35
C ALA A 16 14.68 8.41 -11.25
N ALA A 17 15.16 8.07 -10.05
CA ALA A 17 14.31 7.78 -8.88
C ALA A 17 13.40 8.95 -8.52
N GLY A 18 13.89 10.19 -8.65
CA GLY A 18 13.11 11.41 -8.41
C GLY A 18 11.98 11.65 -9.42
N ARG A 19 11.92 10.90 -10.53
CA ARG A 19 10.84 10.96 -11.52
C ARG A 19 9.73 9.93 -11.29
N LEU A 20 9.90 9.03 -10.34
CA LEU A 20 8.89 8.05 -9.95
C LEU A 20 8.06 8.61 -8.80
N ASP A 21 6.80 8.80 -9.05
CA ASP A 21 5.85 9.32 -8.06
C ASP A 21 5.06 8.19 -7.40
N PHE A 22 4.71 8.42 -6.15
CA PHE A 22 3.87 7.51 -5.36
C PHE A 22 2.72 8.28 -4.72
N ARG A 23 1.56 7.66 -4.69
CA ARG A 23 0.42 8.12 -3.90
C ARG A 23 0.63 7.76 -2.44
N ALA A 24 0.54 8.74 -1.55
CA ALA A 24 0.46 8.51 -0.12
C ALA A 24 -0.94 8.09 0.31
N MET A 25 -1.04 7.50 1.49
CA MET A 25 -2.29 7.06 2.10
C MET A 25 -2.31 7.41 3.58
N LEU A 26 -3.42 7.95 4.04
CA LEU A 26 -3.76 7.97 5.46
C LEU A 26 -4.68 6.78 5.74
N LEU A 27 -4.35 6.01 6.77
CA LEU A 27 -5.23 5.01 7.34
C LEU A 27 -5.75 5.59 8.66
N VAL A 28 -7.03 5.93 8.70
CA VAL A 28 -7.71 6.46 9.88
C VAL A 28 -8.49 5.34 10.54
N TYR A 29 -8.01 4.90 11.69
CA TYR A 29 -8.65 3.87 12.48
C TYR A 29 -9.58 4.51 13.50
N LEU A 30 -10.85 4.12 13.46
CA LEU A 30 -11.86 4.48 14.46
C LEU A 30 -12.19 3.23 15.28
N VAL A 31 -11.85 3.23 16.56
CA VAL A 31 -12.32 2.21 17.50
C VAL A 31 -13.71 2.63 17.96
N LEU A 32 -14.69 1.77 17.74
CA LEU A 32 -16.09 2.02 18.06
C LEU A 32 -16.52 1.23 19.28
N ASP A 33 -17.42 1.79 20.07
CA ASP A 33 -18.16 1.04 21.07
C ASP A 33 -19.29 0.25 20.41
N GLY A 34 -19.55 -0.97 20.89
CA GLY A 34 -20.56 -1.88 20.36
C GLY A 34 -19.97 -2.96 19.47
N GLY A 35 -20.86 -3.77 18.89
CA GLY A 35 -20.51 -4.85 17.98
C GLY A 35 -20.15 -4.36 16.57
N ARG A 36 -20.32 -5.25 15.58
CA ARG A 36 -20.09 -4.94 14.18
C ARG A 36 -20.84 -3.69 13.74
N TYR A 37 -20.16 -2.82 13.01
CA TYR A 37 -20.72 -1.60 12.46
C TYR A 37 -21.66 -1.88 11.29
N SER A 38 -21.30 -2.84 10.43
CA SER A 38 -22.10 -3.26 9.30
C SER A 38 -21.89 -4.76 8.98
N PRO A 39 -22.74 -5.36 8.14
CA PRO A 39 -22.52 -6.72 7.67
C PRO A 39 -21.49 -6.85 6.55
N TYR A 40 -20.90 -5.74 6.09
CA TYR A 40 -20.01 -5.69 4.93
C TYR A 40 -18.54 -5.57 5.35
N ASP A 41 -17.67 -6.21 4.60
CA ASP A 41 -16.22 -6.14 4.80
C ASP A 41 -15.68 -4.74 4.53
N ALA A 42 -16.24 -4.07 3.54
CA ALA A 42 -15.86 -2.71 3.17
C ALA A 42 -16.99 -1.95 2.48
N HIS A 43 -16.96 -0.64 2.66
CA HIS A 43 -17.75 0.35 1.92
C HIS A 43 -16.82 1.12 0.99
N TYR A 44 -17.04 1.02 -0.32
CA TYR A 44 -16.33 1.83 -1.33
C TYR A 44 -17.09 3.11 -1.57
N LEU A 45 -16.37 4.23 -1.60
CA LEU A 45 -16.91 5.57 -1.74
C LEU A 45 -16.31 6.23 -2.99
N PRO A 46 -16.84 5.94 -4.20
CA PRO A 46 -16.28 6.45 -5.46
C PRO A 46 -16.62 7.92 -5.75
N ASP A 47 -17.34 8.57 -4.87
CA ASP A 47 -17.79 9.96 -5.03
C ASP A 47 -16.61 10.94 -4.86
N PRO A 48 -16.37 11.85 -5.85
CA PRO A 48 -15.31 12.85 -5.76
C PRO A 48 -15.55 13.92 -4.66
N GLY A 49 -16.73 13.98 -4.07
CA GLY A 49 -17.08 14.90 -2.99
C GLY A 49 -16.49 14.52 -1.62
N THR A 50 -15.76 13.41 -1.52
CA THR A 50 -15.06 13.02 -0.29
C THR A 50 -13.66 12.51 -0.60
N PRO A 51 -12.64 12.80 0.24
CA PRO A 51 -11.33 12.19 0.11
C PRO A 51 -11.26 10.76 0.66
N VAL A 52 -12.30 10.27 1.35
CA VAL A 52 -12.39 8.88 1.83
C VAL A 52 -12.79 8.00 0.67
N THR A 53 -11.95 7.05 0.30
CA THR A 53 -12.21 6.15 -0.84
C THR A 53 -12.76 4.79 -0.43
N ARG A 54 -12.39 4.31 0.75
CA ARG A 54 -12.84 3.04 1.30
C ARG A 54 -12.89 3.12 2.82
N VAL A 55 -13.89 2.46 3.41
CA VAL A 55 -13.95 2.21 4.85
C VAL A 55 -14.15 0.72 5.05
N SER A 56 -13.18 0.04 5.62
CA SER A 56 -13.24 -1.39 5.91
C SER A 56 -13.44 -1.66 7.38
N GLU A 57 -14.08 -2.81 7.68
CA GLU A 57 -14.27 -3.33 9.03
C GLU A 57 -13.51 -4.67 9.16
N PRO A 58 -12.25 -4.67 9.65
CA PRO A 58 -11.40 -5.87 9.69
C PRO A 58 -12.01 -7.08 10.42
N THR A 59 -12.89 -6.85 11.37
CA THR A 59 -13.63 -7.92 12.08
C THR A 59 -14.46 -8.79 11.14
N ASN A 60 -14.87 -8.26 9.98
CA ASN A 60 -15.67 -8.97 9.01
C ASN A 60 -14.84 -9.87 8.05
N TYR A 61 -13.52 -9.68 7.99
CA TYR A 61 -12.62 -10.47 7.14
C TYR A 61 -12.26 -11.85 7.72
N ARG A 62 -12.59 -12.10 8.99
CA ARG A 62 -12.13 -13.29 9.68
C ARG A 62 -13.16 -13.79 10.70
N ASP A 63 -13.12 -15.09 10.95
CA ASP A 63 -13.72 -15.71 12.12
C ASP A 63 -12.69 -15.74 13.25
N GLY A 64 -13.05 -15.24 14.42
CA GLY A 64 -12.14 -15.20 15.56
C GLY A 64 -12.81 -14.69 16.82
N ASP A 65 -12.09 -14.77 17.95
CA ASP A 65 -12.52 -14.29 19.25
C ASP A 65 -12.29 -12.79 19.41
N ASP A 66 -12.78 -12.00 18.46
CA ASP A 66 -12.74 -10.54 18.57
C ASP A 66 -13.64 -10.04 19.70
N PRO A 67 -13.27 -8.95 20.40
CA PRO A 67 -14.11 -8.37 21.42
C PRO A 67 -15.49 -8.02 20.90
N ARG A 68 -16.55 -8.48 21.59
CA ARG A 68 -17.94 -8.23 21.15
C ARG A 68 -18.47 -6.85 21.52
N ASP A 69 -17.76 -6.15 22.39
CA ASP A 69 -18.10 -4.82 22.91
C ASP A 69 -17.48 -3.67 22.09
N ARG A 70 -16.73 -4.01 21.04
CA ARG A 70 -16.06 -3.02 20.18
C ARG A 70 -15.73 -3.58 18.81
N THR A 71 -15.61 -2.68 17.84
CA THR A 71 -15.10 -2.97 16.50
C THR A 71 -14.15 -1.86 16.04
N VAL A 72 -13.48 -2.05 14.91
CA VAL A 72 -12.58 -1.05 14.31
C VAL A 72 -12.98 -0.81 12.88
N LEU A 73 -13.14 0.45 12.50
CA LEU A 73 -13.18 0.86 11.10
C LEU A 73 -11.81 1.37 10.69
N CYS A 74 -11.40 1.04 9.47
CA CYS A 74 -10.21 1.59 8.81
C CYS A 74 -10.64 2.37 7.57
N ALA A 75 -10.54 3.68 7.63
CA ALA A 75 -10.80 4.55 6.49
C ALA A 75 -9.51 4.86 5.73
N GLU A 76 -9.56 4.76 4.40
CA GLU A 76 -8.45 5.03 3.49
C GLU A 76 -8.65 6.37 2.78
N LEU A 77 -7.66 7.25 2.95
CA LEU A 77 -7.64 8.59 2.35
C LEU A 77 -6.36 8.74 1.52
N PRO A 78 -6.42 8.49 0.20
CA PRO A 78 -5.30 8.79 -0.69
C PRO A 78 -5.00 10.29 -0.68
N CYS A 79 -3.73 10.65 -0.57
CA CYS A 79 -3.35 12.05 -0.49
C CYS A 79 -1.95 12.29 -1.09
N GLU A 80 -1.55 13.56 -1.12
CA GLU A 80 -0.18 13.96 -1.45
C GLU A 80 0.64 14.07 -0.15
N PRO A 81 1.88 13.53 -0.12
CA PRO A 81 2.77 13.72 1.00
C PRO A 81 2.99 15.22 1.27
N GLY A 82 2.82 15.64 2.52
CA GLY A 82 2.95 17.05 2.89
C GLY A 82 1.80 17.97 2.44
N GLY A 83 0.73 17.45 1.86
CA GLY A 83 -0.50 18.17 1.56
C GLY A 83 -1.30 18.53 2.83
N GLU A 84 -2.45 19.17 2.65
CA GLU A 84 -3.34 19.59 3.74
C GLU A 84 -3.82 18.38 4.57
N LEU A 85 -4.40 17.37 3.91
CA LEU A 85 -4.83 16.13 4.59
C LEU A 85 -3.69 15.43 5.32
N TRP A 86 -2.49 15.42 4.71
CA TRP A 86 -1.32 14.78 5.32
C TRP A 86 -0.94 15.41 6.65
N ARG A 87 -1.13 16.74 6.80
CA ARG A 87 -0.78 17.51 7.99
C ARG A 87 -1.91 17.60 9.01
N ALA A 88 -3.14 17.25 8.61
CA ALA A 88 -4.31 17.36 9.48
C ALA A 88 -4.14 16.57 10.77
N ALA A 89 -4.68 17.09 11.86
CA ALA A 89 -4.66 16.41 13.15
C ALA A 89 -5.55 15.15 13.12
N ASP A 90 -5.22 14.15 13.95
CA ASP A 90 -5.93 12.88 13.98
C ASP A 90 -7.43 13.06 14.29
N GLY A 91 -7.78 14.03 15.16
CA GLY A 91 -9.16 14.38 15.48
C GLY A 91 -9.93 15.01 14.31
N GLU A 92 -9.25 15.83 13.49
CA GLU A 92 -9.84 16.43 12.27
C GLU A 92 -10.13 15.34 11.23
N LEU A 93 -9.17 14.41 11.03
CA LEU A 93 -9.33 13.27 10.13
C LEU A 93 -10.47 12.35 10.59
N ALA A 94 -10.58 12.07 11.88
CA ALA A 94 -11.69 11.31 12.43
C ALA A 94 -13.04 12.02 12.24
N GLY A 95 -13.09 13.33 12.41
CA GLY A 95 -14.25 14.17 12.13
C GLY A 95 -14.68 14.10 10.67
N LEU A 96 -13.70 14.17 9.75
CA LEU A 96 -13.92 14.03 8.30
C LEU A 96 -14.53 12.67 7.95
N VAL A 97 -13.97 11.57 8.49
CA VAL A 97 -14.50 10.21 8.24
C VAL A 97 -15.93 10.10 8.76
N ARG A 98 -16.22 10.56 9.99
CA ARG A 98 -17.57 10.53 10.56
C ARG A 98 -18.57 11.32 9.73
N ALA A 99 -18.19 12.53 9.31
CA ALA A 99 -19.02 13.36 8.42
C ALA A 99 -19.30 12.64 7.10
N THR A 100 -18.27 12.05 6.48
CA THR A 100 -18.41 11.27 5.25
C THR A 100 -19.41 10.13 5.42
N LEU A 101 -19.30 9.33 6.48
CA LEU A 101 -20.22 8.21 6.73
C LEU A 101 -21.68 8.71 6.84
N ARG A 102 -21.92 9.74 7.67
CA ARG A 102 -23.24 10.35 7.83
C ARG A 102 -23.79 10.88 6.52
N ASP A 103 -23.00 11.62 5.74
CA ASP A 103 -23.43 12.26 4.48
C ASP A 103 -23.72 11.23 3.38
N ARG A 104 -23.25 9.98 3.54
CA ARG A 104 -23.57 8.82 2.68
C ARG A 104 -24.67 7.93 3.25
N GLY A 105 -25.37 8.37 4.29
CA GLY A 105 -26.49 7.65 4.88
C GLY A 105 -26.09 6.42 5.71
N LEU A 106 -24.80 6.30 6.06
CA LEU A 106 -24.33 5.26 6.97
C LEU A 106 -24.53 5.71 8.43
N PRO A 107 -24.70 4.79 9.37
CA PRO A 107 -24.85 5.14 10.78
C PRO A 107 -23.68 5.98 11.29
N GLU A 108 -23.95 7.01 12.11
CA GLU A 108 -22.88 7.77 12.73
C GLU A 108 -22.21 6.92 13.82
N PRO A 109 -20.90 6.65 13.74
CA PRO A 109 -20.23 5.77 14.71
C PRO A 109 -19.99 6.49 16.05
N THR A 110 -20.18 5.77 17.15
CA THR A 110 -19.73 6.20 18.49
C THR A 110 -18.25 5.85 18.63
N VAL A 111 -17.40 6.86 18.47
CA VAL A 111 -15.94 6.68 18.46
C VAL A 111 -15.38 6.72 19.88
N ARG A 112 -14.73 5.63 20.30
CA ARG A 112 -14.03 5.47 21.58
C ARG A 112 -12.58 5.96 21.51
N ALA A 113 -11.89 5.64 20.39
CA ALA A 113 -10.50 6.01 20.18
C ALA A 113 -10.19 6.19 18.69
N VAL A 114 -9.15 6.95 18.40
CA VAL A 114 -8.66 7.22 17.05
C VAL A 114 -7.17 6.90 16.99
N ALA A 115 -6.74 6.32 15.88
CA ALA A 115 -5.32 6.20 15.52
C ALA A 115 -5.14 6.47 14.03
N VAL A 116 -4.07 7.15 13.65
CA VAL A 116 -3.77 7.45 12.25
C VAL A 116 -2.40 6.90 11.87
N ARG A 117 -2.32 6.26 10.71
CA ARG A 117 -1.06 5.87 10.07
C ARG A 117 -0.88 6.64 8.78
N ARG A 118 0.28 7.26 8.63
CA ARG A 118 0.69 8.02 7.46
C ARG A 118 1.68 7.20 6.65
N LEU A 119 1.27 6.73 5.48
CA LEU A 119 2.07 5.91 4.57
C LEU A 119 2.49 6.78 3.38
N PRO A 120 3.77 7.17 3.28
CA PRO A 120 4.21 8.14 2.27
C PRO A 120 4.22 7.60 0.84
N ALA A 121 4.24 6.28 0.67
CA ALA A 121 4.23 5.61 -0.63
C ALA A 121 3.43 4.31 -0.53
N VAL A 122 2.31 4.24 -1.25
CA VAL A 122 1.42 3.06 -1.25
C VAL A 122 1.15 2.58 -2.67
N TYR A 123 0.89 3.50 -3.58
CA TYR A 123 0.61 3.19 -4.99
C TYR A 123 1.57 3.92 -5.91
N PRO A 124 2.15 3.24 -6.92
CA PRO A 124 2.83 3.88 -8.03
C PRO A 124 1.89 4.83 -8.77
N VAL A 125 2.40 5.98 -9.20
CA VAL A 125 1.69 6.92 -10.07
C VAL A 125 2.30 6.85 -11.45
N TYR A 126 1.57 6.31 -12.42
CA TYR A 126 2.05 6.09 -13.79
C TYR A 126 1.94 7.37 -14.62
N ARG A 127 2.95 8.23 -14.50
CA ARG A 127 3.06 9.40 -15.39
C ARG A 127 3.59 8.98 -16.76
N VAL A 128 3.21 9.70 -17.79
CA VAL A 128 3.76 9.48 -19.15
C VAL A 128 5.29 9.53 -19.10
N GLY A 129 5.95 8.48 -19.58
CA GLY A 129 7.42 8.35 -19.61
C GLY A 129 8.06 7.78 -18.33
N TYR A 130 7.28 7.32 -17.33
CA TYR A 130 7.83 6.72 -16.12
C TYR A 130 8.68 5.48 -16.39
N ALA A 131 8.34 4.70 -17.43
CA ALA A 131 8.97 3.42 -17.70
C ALA A 131 10.50 3.54 -17.88
N ALA A 132 10.97 4.53 -18.65
CA ALA A 132 12.41 4.72 -18.85
C ALA A 132 13.16 5.01 -17.53
N ALA A 133 12.52 5.69 -16.56
CA ALA A 133 13.10 5.94 -15.26
C ALA A 133 13.10 4.67 -14.39
N PHE A 134 12.02 3.90 -14.43
CA PHE A 134 11.91 2.63 -13.73
C PHE A 134 12.89 1.59 -14.27
N ASP A 135 12.96 1.41 -15.59
CA ASP A 135 13.86 0.44 -16.26
C ASP A 135 15.31 0.67 -15.88
N ALA A 136 15.75 1.93 -15.83
CA ALA A 136 17.11 2.27 -15.40
C ALA A 136 17.40 1.88 -13.94
N LEU A 137 16.43 2.08 -13.04
CA LEU A 137 16.54 1.70 -11.63
C LEU A 137 16.53 0.20 -11.45
N ASP A 138 15.65 -0.49 -12.16
CA ASP A 138 15.48 -1.92 -12.09
C ASP A 138 16.70 -2.66 -12.64
N ALA A 139 17.23 -2.23 -13.78
CA ALA A 139 18.45 -2.79 -14.36
C ALA A 139 19.66 -2.60 -13.40
N TRP A 140 19.77 -1.44 -12.77
CA TRP A 140 20.81 -1.22 -11.77
C TRP A 140 20.64 -2.12 -10.55
N ALA A 141 19.42 -2.25 -10.02
CA ALA A 141 19.14 -3.10 -8.88
C ALA A 141 19.43 -4.58 -9.18
N ALA A 142 19.05 -5.06 -10.38
CA ALA A 142 19.31 -6.42 -10.82
C ALA A 142 20.80 -6.75 -10.98
N ALA A 143 21.63 -5.72 -11.24
CA ALA A 143 23.09 -5.89 -11.32
C ALA A 143 23.79 -5.94 -9.95
N GLN A 144 23.08 -5.70 -8.85
CA GLN A 144 23.66 -5.78 -7.51
C GLN A 144 23.54 -7.21 -6.96
N PRO A 145 24.63 -7.87 -6.52
CA PRO A 145 24.62 -9.29 -6.16
C PRO A 145 23.80 -9.58 -4.87
N ALA A 146 23.57 -8.58 -4.03
CA ALA A 146 22.87 -8.74 -2.75
C ALA A 146 21.57 -7.91 -2.68
N LEU A 147 21.02 -7.48 -3.80
CA LEU A 147 19.81 -6.67 -3.86
C LEU A 147 18.75 -7.37 -4.72
N LEU A 148 17.62 -7.64 -4.12
CA LEU A 148 16.45 -8.18 -4.80
C LEU A 148 15.29 -7.19 -4.68
N SER A 149 14.71 -6.82 -5.82
CA SER A 149 13.56 -5.91 -5.89
C SER A 149 12.31 -6.67 -6.31
N PHE A 150 11.26 -6.62 -5.49
CA PHE A 150 9.97 -7.24 -5.78
C PHE A 150 8.82 -6.55 -5.01
N GLY A 151 7.59 -6.98 -5.27
CA GLY A 151 6.38 -6.40 -4.71
C GLY A 151 5.96 -5.11 -5.41
N ARG A 152 4.79 -4.60 -5.05
CA ARG A 152 4.14 -3.44 -5.70
C ARG A 152 5.06 -2.23 -5.85
N LEU A 153 5.75 -1.85 -4.79
CA LEU A 153 6.62 -0.67 -4.82
C LEU A 153 7.97 -0.96 -5.47
N GLY A 154 8.50 -2.18 -5.27
CA GLY A 154 9.80 -2.59 -5.82
C GLY A 154 9.77 -2.78 -7.33
N LEU A 155 8.68 -3.28 -7.88
CA LEU A 155 8.50 -3.45 -9.33
C LEU A 155 7.71 -2.33 -9.99
N PHE A 156 7.27 -1.34 -9.20
CA PHE A 156 6.45 -0.21 -9.66
C PHE A 156 5.21 -0.68 -10.43
N VAL A 157 4.49 -1.66 -9.87
CA VAL A 157 3.34 -2.31 -10.50
C VAL A 157 2.08 -2.16 -9.68
N HIS A 158 0.92 -2.33 -10.33
CA HIS A 158 -0.37 -2.40 -9.66
C HIS A 158 -0.71 -3.87 -9.40
N ASP A 159 -0.50 -4.32 -8.18
CA ASP A 159 -0.66 -5.71 -7.76
C ASP A 159 -1.57 -5.84 -6.53
N ASN A 160 -2.19 -7.00 -6.39
CA ASN A 160 -2.89 -7.41 -5.17
C ASN A 160 -1.94 -8.09 -4.16
N THR A 161 -2.42 -8.30 -2.95
CA THR A 161 -1.62 -8.92 -1.87
C THR A 161 -1.11 -10.30 -2.23
N HIS A 162 -1.93 -11.13 -2.89
CA HIS A 162 -1.54 -12.49 -3.30
C HIS A 162 -0.43 -12.47 -4.36
N HIS A 163 -0.38 -11.48 -5.26
CA HIS A 163 0.73 -11.30 -6.19
C HIS A 163 2.04 -11.00 -5.44
N ALA A 164 1.99 -10.09 -4.45
CA ALA A 164 3.17 -9.79 -3.64
C ALA A 164 3.68 -11.00 -2.85
N LEU A 165 2.77 -11.84 -2.33
CA LEU A 165 3.11 -13.10 -1.67
C LEU A 165 3.75 -14.10 -2.64
N ALA A 166 3.21 -14.24 -3.85
CA ALA A 166 3.79 -15.11 -4.90
C ALA A 166 5.21 -14.66 -5.29
N MET A 167 5.44 -13.34 -5.37
CA MET A 167 6.78 -12.78 -5.60
C MET A 167 7.75 -13.12 -4.46
N ALA A 168 7.29 -13.00 -3.20
CA ALA A 168 8.12 -13.33 -2.04
C ALA A 168 8.48 -14.82 -1.99
N TRP A 169 7.56 -15.70 -2.31
CA TRP A 169 7.83 -17.14 -2.38
C TRP A 169 8.79 -17.49 -3.51
N ALA A 170 8.60 -16.94 -4.71
CA ALA A 170 9.53 -17.16 -5.81
C ALA A 170 10.96 -16.66 -5.49
N ALA A 171 11.07 -15.57 -4.74
CA ALA A 171 12.36 -15.09 -4.24
C ALA A 171 12.99 -16.06 -3.23
N ALA A 172 12.18 -16.62 -2.31
CA ALA A 172 12.64 -17.61 -1.35
C ALA A 172 13.04 -18.94 -2.02
N ASP A 173 12.27 -19.39 -3.02
CA ASP A 173 12.55 -20.62 -3.79
C ASP A 173 13.83 -20.50 -4.63
N ALA A 174 14.19 -19.30 -5.06
CA ALA A 174 15.43 -19.02 -5.78
C ALA A 174 16.67 -18.94 -4.82
N LEU A 175 16.47 -18.92 -3.50
CA LEU A 175 17.54 -18.86 -2.52
C LEU A 175 17.93 -20.28 -2.08
N ALA A 176 19.17 -20.69 -2.37
CA ALA A 176 19.69 -21.98 -1.93
C ALA A 176 20.09 -21.97 -0.44
N PRO A 177 20.10 -23.16 0.22
CA PRO A 177 20.48 -23.26 1.64
C PRO A 177 21.89 -22.79 1.97
N ASP A 178 22.79 -22.78 1.00
CA ASP A 178 24.17 -22.30 1.12
C ASP A 178 24.31 -20.78 0.91
N GLY A 179 23.18 -20.10 0.67
CA GLY A 179 23.13 -18.65 0.38
C GLY A 179 23.33 -18.30 -1.08
N GLY A 180 23.49 -19.29 -1.99
CA GLY A 180 23.45 -19.06 -3.41
C GLY A 180 22.07 -18.59 -3.90
N PHE A 181 22.03 -17.86 -5.01
CA PHE A 181 20.78 -17.36 -5.60
C PHE A 181 20.66 -17.79 -7.06
N ASP A 182 19.55 -18.44 -7.39
CA ASP A 182 19.26 -18.88 -8.78
C ASP A 182 18.66 -17.70 -9.57
N HIS A 183 19.54 -16.96 -10.26
CA HIS A 183 19.17 -15.80 -11.05
C HIS A 183 18.30 -16.17 -12.26
N ASP A 184 18.44 -17.37 -12.85
CA ASP A 184 17.64 -17.81 -13.99
C ASP A 184 16.21 -18.15 -13.55
N ALA A 185 16.04 -18.87 -12.46
CA ALA A 185 14.73 -19.13 -11.87
C ALA A 185 14.02 -17.83 -11.48
N TRP A 186 14.76 -16.87 -10.88
CA TRP A 186 14.23 -15.55 -10.56
C TRP A 186 13.81 -14.75 -11.80
N ALA A 187 14.63 -14.73 -12.86
CA ALA A 187 14.30 -14.04 -14.09
C ALA A 187 13.05 -14.64 -14.75
N ALA A 188 12.91 -15.97 -14.75
CA ALA A 188 11.71 -16.65 -15.22
C ALA A 188 10.47 -16.31 -14.37
N ALA A 189 10.61 -16.19 -13.03
CA ALA A 189 9.54 -15.75 -12.16
C ALA A 189 9.12 -14.31 -12.45
N ARG A 190 10.07 -13.40 -12.63
CA ARG A 190 9.80 -12.01 -13.00
C ARG A 190 9.04 -11.86 -14.31
N ALA A 191 9.37 -12.67 -15.31
CA ALA A 191 8.63 -12.69 -16.58
C ALA A 191 7.14 -13.09 -16.37
N ARG A 192 6.85 -14.00 -15.43
CA ARG A 192 5.47 -14.35 -15.06
C ARG A 192 4.76 -13.20 -14.34
N PHE A 193 5.45 -12.48 -13.47
CA PHE A 193 4.85 -11.35 -12.71
C PHE A 193 4.41 -10.22 -13.65
N ALA A 194 5.09 -9.99 -14.76
CA ALA A 194 4.69 -9.02 -15.77
C ALA A 194 3.31 -9.30 -16.39
N GLY A 195 2.82 -10.54 -16.28
CA GLY A 195 1.49 -10.97 -16.72
C GLY A 195 0.41 -10.94 -15.64
N HIS A 196 0.72 -10.47 -14.42
CA HIS A 196 -0.28 -10.38 -13.35
C HIS A 196 -1.38 -9.39 -13.72
N VAL A 197 -2.63 -9.80 -13.54
CA VAL A 197 -3.81 -8.96 -13.72
C VAL A 197 -4.48 -8.79 -12.36
N VAL A 198 -4.78 -7.54 -12.01
CA VAL A 198 -5.56 -7.24 -10.81
C VAL A 198 -7.02 -7.58 -11.10
N GLU A 199 -7.56 -8.51 -10.35
CA GLU A 199 -8.98 -8.88 -10.36
C GLU A 199 -9.56 -8.46 -9.00
N ASP A 200 -10.68 -7.73 -9.03
CA ASP A 200 -11.46 -7.31 -7.86
C ASP A 200 -12.69 -8.21 -7.67
#